data_12c50048677d39f169552b39baab7491
#
_entry.id   12c50048677d39f169552b39baab7491
#
_cell.length_a   1.000
_cell.length_b   1.000
_cell.length_c   1.000
_cell.angle_alpha   90.00
_cell.angle_beta   90.00
_cell.angle_gamma   90.00
#
_symmetry.space_group_name_H-M   'P 1'
#
loop_
_entity.id
_entity.type
_entity.pdbx_description
1 polymer ?
#
loop_
_entity_poly.entity_id
_entity_poly.type
_entity_poly.pdbx_seq_one_letter_code
_entity_poly.pdbx_strand_id
1 'polypeptide(L)'
;MPSGVFAAIMAAMIFPLPALALPALALPVLRRLAPETAHAVALRGLGLGLAGRDRAPADPRLAQTLFGRHFPNPIGLAAGFDKNAVAVRPLMALGFGFVEIGTVTPLAQPGNPPPRLFRLEADRALINRLGFPGEGLARILPRLAALGPRPVPLGANIGLNKAGAVAERDYPALAAALAPHVDYLTLNISSPNTPGLRDLQASGRLAAILAAVARALPEPPPLFVKIAPDLGEAALAAVVETALAGGAAGMIIANTTIARPEWLRSPLAGETGGLSGPPLFAHARAMLARAARLAAGRLVLVGCGGIGSGTEALAMIRAGAHLVQVYTAFVYQGATLIPRLRRELGQALDAGGFASLEAARGIDSASLAETSWNT
;
A
#
# COMPACT_ATOMS: atom_id res chain seq x y z
N MET A 1 23.67 7.07 -22.43
CA MET A 1 23.74 6.58 -21.02
C MET A 1 24.77 7.42 -20.30
N PRO A 2 24.49 8.04 -19.17
CA PRO A 2 25.51 8.80 -18.43
C PRO A 2 26.55 7.81 -17.88
N SER A 3 27.81 8.04 -18.20
CA SER A 3 28.98 7.22 -17.82
C SER A 3 29.14 6.96 -16.33
N GLY A 4 28.58 7.80 -15.47
CA GLY A 4 28.67 7.66 -14.00
C GLY A 4 27.87 6.49 -13.41
N VAL A 5 26.75 6.10 -14.03
CA VAL A 5 25.92 4.97 -13.51
C VAL A 5 26.61 3.64 -13.81
N PHE A 6 27.24 3.52 -14.96
CA PHE A 6 27.99 2.32 -15.34
C PHE A 6 29.23 2.14 -14.46
N ALA A 7 29.94 3.23 -14.14
CA ALA A 7 31.11 3.21 -13.24
C ALA A 7 30.71 2.82 -11.80
N ALA A 8 29.57 3.28 -11.29
CA ALA A 8 29.07 2.92 -9.95
C ALA A 8 28.65 1.44 -9.89
N ILE A 9 28.05 0.90 -10.95
CA ILE A 9 27.69 -0.53 -11.04
C ILE A 9 28.95 -1.40 -11.11
N MET A 10 29.96 -1.00 -11.86
CA MET A 10 31.25 -1.72 -11.95
C MET A 10 32.04 -1.64 -10.65
N ALA A 11 32.05 -0.52 -9.95
CA ALA A 11 32.68 -0.38 -8.64
C ALA A 11 32.03 -1.28 -7.57
N ALA A 12 30.70 -1.47 -7.64
CA ALA A 12 29.97 -2.36 -6.73
C ALA A 12 30.30 -3.86 -6.93
N MET A 13 30.83 -4.22 -8.08
CA MET A 13 31.25 -5.60 -8.37
C MET A 13 32.65 -5.93 -7.81
N ILE A 14 33.45 -4.92 -7.45
CA ILE A 14 34.85 -5.08 -7.04
C ILE A 14 35.01 -4.98 -5.51
N PHE A 15 34.09 -4.34 -4.80
CA PHE A 15 34.12 -4.20 -3.33
C PHE A 15 32.81 -4.73 -2.72
N PRO A 16 32.84 -5.45 -1.58
CA PRO A 16 31.64 -5.85 -0.87
C PRO A 16 31.00 -4.60 -0.25
N LEU A 17 30.16 -3.91 -1.02
CA LEU A 17 29.36 -2.78 -0.49
C LEU A 17 28.38 -3.29 0.59
N PRO A 18 28.12 -2.48 1.65
CA PRO A 18 27.07 -2.80 2.61
C PRO A 18 25.75 -3.09 1.91
N ALA A 19 24.98 -4.01 2.51
CA ALA A 19 23.72 -4.48 1.96
C ALA A 19 22.77 -3.38 1.59
N LEU A 20 22.45 -2.59 1.00
CA LEU A 20 21.62 -1.44 0.64
C LEU A 20 22.41 -0.19 0.22
N ALA A 21 23.76 -0.27 0.09
CA ALA A 21 24.54 0.91 -0.32
C ALA A 21 24.26 1.30 -1.79
N LEU A 22 24.18 0.32 -2.68
CA LEU A 22 23.91 0.59 -4.10
C LEU A 22 22.56 1.27 -4.35
N PRO A 23 21.43 0.83 -3.76
CA PRO A 23 20.17 1.55 -3.85
C PRO A 23 20.22 2.98 -3.28
N ALA A 24 20.95 3.20 -2.18
CA ALA A 24 21.11 4.54 -1.60
C ALA A 24 21.86 5.49 -2.54
N LEU A 25 22.91 5.01 -3.20
CA LEU A 25 23.69 5.80 -4.18
C LEU A 25 22.91 6.04 -5.49
N ALA A 26 22.05 5.12 -5.90
CA ALA A 26 21.25 5.25 -7.11
C ALA A 26 20.07 6.22 -6.95
N LEU A 27 19.57 6.41 -5.74
CA LEU A 27 18.36 7.18 -5.46
C LEU A 27 18.42 8.65 -5.94
N PRO A 28 19.50 9.44 -5.72
CA PRO A 28 19.61 10.80 -6.22
C PRO A 28 19.54 10.88 -7.75
N VAL A 29 20.07 9.88 -8.44
CA VAL A 29 20.02 9.79 -9.91
C VAL A 29 18.60 9.47 -10.37
N LEU A 30 17.95 8.49 -9.76
CA LEU A 30 16.56 8.11 -10.05
C LEU A 30 15.61 9.30 -9.85
N ARG A 31 15.84 10.13 -8.84
CA ARG A 31 15.00 11.31 -8.58
C ARG A 31 15.12 12.39 -9.66
N ARG A 32 16.17 12.42 -10.47
CA ARG A 32 16.31 13.33 -11.61
C ARG A 32 15.57 12.86 -12.86
N LEU A 33 15.19 11.59 -12.92
CA LEU A 33 14.40 11.04 -14.03
C LEU A 33 12.93 11.40 -13.90
N ALA A 34 12.21 11.39 -15.03
CA ALA A 34 10.74 11.45 -15.02
C ALA A 34 10.17 10.33 -14.10
N PRO A 35 9.10 10.61 -13.32
CA PRO A 35 8.65 9.70 -12.27
C PRO A 35 8.38 8.27 -12.72
N GLU A 36 7.71 8.06 -13.86
CA GLU A 36 7.43 6.72 -14.38
C GLU A 36 8.70 6.01 -14.90
N THR A 37 9.62 6.76 -15.51
CA THR A 37 10.92 6.22 -15.94
C THR A 37 11.74 5.77 -14.74
N ALA A 38 11.81 6.59 -13.69
CA ALA A 38 12.48 6.24 -12.45
C ALA A 38 11.88 4.95 -11.84
N HIS A 39 10.56 4.84 -11.83
CA HIS A 39 9.86 3.66 -11.32
C HIS A 39 10.18 2.41 -12.13
N ALA A 40 10.16 2.49 -13.47
CA ALA A 40 10.52 1.37 -14.35
C ALA A 40 11.97 0.92 -14.16
N VAL A 41 12.91 1.87 -14.03
CA VAL A 41 14.34 1.57 -13.75
C VAL A 41 14.49 0.92 -12.37
N ALA A 42 13.80 1.43 -11.35
CA ALA A 42 13.84 0.86 -10.00
C ALA A 42 13.31 -0.59 -9.98
N LEU A 43 12.18 -0.88 -10.64
CA LEU A 43 11.64 -2.25 -10.74
C LEU A 43 12.58 -3.20 -11.47
N ARG A 44 13.22 -2.74 -12.55
CA ARG A 44 14.24 -3.55 -13.26
C ARG A 44 15.45 -3.83 -12.37
N GLY A 45 15.94 -2.82 -11.66
CA GLY A 45 17.04 -2.97 -10.70
C GLY A 45 16.71 -3.95 -9.57
N LEU A 46 15.49 -3.88 -9.04
CA LEU A 46 14.96 -4.85 -8.08
C LEU A 46 14.96 -6.28 -8.66
N GLY A 47 14.40 -6.45 -9.85
CA GLY A 47 14.35 -7.75 -10.53
C GLY A 47 15.73 -8.38 -10.79
N LEU A 48 16.76 -7.54 -10.98
CA LEU A 48 18.16 -7.95 -11.12
C LEU A 48 18.87 -8.16 -9.76
N GLY A 49 18.19 -8.02 -8.63
CA GLY A 49 18.76 -8.18 -7.29
C GLY A 49 19.66 -7.02 -6.83
N LEU A 50 19.69 -5.90 -7.56
CA LEU A 50 20.58 -4.75 -7.26
C LEU A 50 20.16 -3.96 -6.02
N ALA A 51 18.99 -4.22 -5.47
CA ALA A 51 18.49 -3.52 -4.29
C ALA A 51 19.06 -4.02 -2.95
N GLY A 52 19.78 -5.14 -2.96
CA GLY A 52 20.33 -5.75 -1.75
C GLY A 52 19.27 -6.42 -0.88
N ARG A 53 19.61 -6.62 0.40
CA ARG A 53 18.78 -7.32 1.37
C ARG A 53 18.88 -6.63 2.71
N ASP A 54 17.76 -6.51 3.43
CA ASP A 54 17.78 -6.16 4.85
C ASP A 54 18.38 -7.32 5.67
N ARG A 55 19.37 -6.99 6.51
CA ARG A 55 20.05 -7.90 7.44
C ARG A 55 19.89 -7.45 8.89
N ALA A 56 19.10 -6.42 9.15
CA ALA A 56 18.86 -5.94 10.50
C ALA A 56 18.16 -7.03 11.33
N PRO A 57 18.52 -7.19 12.60
CA PRO A 57 17.87 -8.15 13.48
C PRO A 57 16.37 -7.86 13.58
N ALA A 58 15.59 -8.91 13.75
CA ALA A 58 14.16 -8.78 14.00
C ALA A 58 13.93 -8.32 15.45
N ASP A 59 13.00 -7.39 15.63
CA ASP A 59 12.46 -7.06 16.96
C ASP A 59 11.16 -7.88 17.14
N PRO A 60 11.13 -8.86 18.08
CA PRO A 60 9.97 -9.73 18.26
C PRO A 60 8.71 -8.98 18.68
N ARG A 61 8.84 -7.79 19.28
CA ARG A 61 7.71 -6.94 19.68
C ARG A 61 6.93 -6.39 18.48
N LEU A 62 7.57 -6.36 17.30
CA LEU A 62 6.96 -5.92 16.04
C LEU A 62 6.25 -7.06 15.31
N ALA A 63 6.47 -8.30 15.70
CA ALA A 63 5.85 -9.46 15.07
C ALA A 63 4.41 -9.65 15.55
N GLN A 64 3.57 -10.15 14.64
CA GLN A 64 2.20 -10.55 14.99
C GLN A 64 1.71 -11.65 14.04
N THR A 65 0.72 -12.41 14.51
CA THR A 65 0.05 -13.43 13.70
C THR A 65 -1.38 -12.98 13.42
N LEU A 66 -1.72 -12.86 12.14
CA LEU A 66 -3.07 -12.53 11.68
C LEU A 66 -3.51 -13.56 10.65
N PHE A 67 -4.73 -14.07 10.78
CA PHE A 67 -5.29 -15.08 9.86
C PHE A 67 -4.40 -16.33 9.71
N GLY A 68 -3.72 -16.74 10.80
CA GLY A 68 -2.77 -17.85 10.77
C GLY A 68 -1.47 -17.57 10.01
N ARG A 69 -1.23 -16.34 9.55
CA ARG A 69 0.00 -15.93 8.87
C ARG A 69 0.88 -15.10 9.79
N HIS A 70 2.18 -15.37 9.74
CA HIS A 70 3.17 -14.62 10.51
C HIS A 70 3.63 -13.36 9.76
N PHE A 71 3.48 -12.21 10.41
CA PHE A 71 3.99 -10.91 9.96
C PHE A 71 5.17 -10.54 10.87
N PRO A 72 6.43 -10.57 10.38
CA PRO A 72 7.61 -10.31 11.22
C PRO A 72 7.72 -8.85 11.68
N ASN A 73 6.99 -7.95 11.05
CA ASN A 73 6.77 -6.57 11.46
C ASN A 73 5.51 -6.02 10.76
N PRO A 74 4.92 -4.90 11.24
CA PRO A 74 3.66 -4.40 10.71
C PRO A 74 3.78 -3.60 9.41
N ILE A 75 5.00 -3.37 8.87
CA ILE A 75 5.26 -2.44 7.78
C ILE A 75 5.18 -3.17 6.44
N GLY A 76 4.20 -2.85 5.63
CA GLY A 76 3.99 -3.41 4.30
C GLY A 76 4.21 -2.43 3.16
N LEU A 77 4.41 -2.97 1.96
CA LEU A 77 4.40 -2.20 0.72
C LEU A 77 2.97 -2.12 0.19
N ALA A 78 2.48 -0.90 -0.04
CA ALA A 78 1.17 -0.69 -0.62
C ALA A 78 1.13 -1.07 -2.11
N ALA A 79 -0.04 -1.51 -2.57
CA ALA A 79 -0.32 -1.74 -3.98
C ALA A 79 -0.02 -0.51 -4.86
N GLY A 80 0.29 -0.75 -6.11
CA GLY A 80 0.65 0.28 -7.09
C GLY A 80 2.15 0.40 -7.33
N PHE A 81 3.00 -0.16 -6.48
CA PHE A 81 4.45 -0.20 -6.70
C PHE A 81 4.82 -1.34 -7.67
N ASP A 82 4.55 -2.57 -7.33
CA ASP A 82 4.71 -3.71 -8.24
C ASP A 82 3.34 -4.17 -8.78
N LYS A 83 2.91 -3.52 -9.86
CA LYS A 83 1.59 -3.77 -10.46
C LYS A 83 1.49 -5.14 -11.13
N ASN A 84 2.63 -5.67 -11.58
CA ASN A 84 2.70 -6.83 -12.46
C ASN A 84 3.41 -8.04 -11.82
N ALA A 85 3.68 -8.00 -10.51
CA ALA A 85 4.39 -9.04 -9.76
C ALA A 85 5.78 -9.39 -10.34
N VAL A 86 6.54 -8.36 -10.76
CA VAL A 86 7.88 -8.54 -11.39
C VAL A 86 9.02 -8.47 -10.38
N ALA A 87 8.79 -7.96 -9.17
CA ALA A 87 9.83 -7.73 -8.17
C ALA A 87 9.44 -8.22 -6.75
N VAL A 88 8.50 -9.17 -6.63
CA VAL A 88 7.94 -9.60 -5.34
C VAL A 88 9.02 -10.07 -4.36
N ARG A 89 9.87 -11.04 -4.75
CA ARG A 89 10.94 -11.57 -3.88
C ARG A 89 11.98 -10.52 -3.49
N PRO A 90 12.51 -9.70 -4.42
CA PRO A 90 13.38 -8.59 -4.08
C PRO A 90 12.76 -7.59 -3.10
N LEU A 91 11.49 -7.25 -3.28
CA LEU A 91 10.78 -6.37 -2.36
C LEU A 91 10.65 -6.98 -0.96
N MET A 92 10.28 -8.26 -0.85
CA MET A 92 10.25 -8.96 0.43
C MET A 92 11.63 -8.96 1.12
N ALA A 93 12.71 -9.08 0.33
CA ALA A 93 14.09 -9.08 0.84
C ALA A 93 14.52 -7.72 1.43
N LEU A 94 13.83 -6.61 1.15
CA LEU A 94 14.09 -5.30 1.74
C LEU A 94 13.62 -5.15 3.19
N GLY A 95 12.98 -6.18 3.77
CA GLY A 95 12.56 -6.20 5.16
C GLY A 95 11.10 -5.79 5.40
N PHE A 96 10.29 -5.67 4.35
CA PHE A 96 8.85 -5.52 4.50
C PHE A 96 8.26 -6.71 5.25
N GLY A 97 7.34 -6.46 6.17
CA GLY A 97 6.59 -7.50 6.88
C GLY A 97 5.53 -8.16 6.00
N PHE A 98 5.11 -7.51 4.92
CA PHE A 98 4.24 -8.03 3.86
C PHE A 98 4.32 -7.16 2.61
N VAL A 99 3.90 -7.69 1.48
CA VAL A 99 3.91 -6.97 0.18
C VAL A 99 2.54 -7.11 -0.48
N GLU A 100 2.03 -6.02 -1.05
CA GLU A 100 0.80 -6.03 -1.84
C GLU A 100 1.10 -5.67 -3.29
N ILE A 101 0.84 -6.61 -4.21
CA ILE A 101 0.96 -6.39 -5.66
C ILE A 101 -0.33 -5.79 -6.23
N GLY A 102 -0.26 -5.35 -7.47
CA GLY A 102 -1.41 -4.83 -8.20
C GLY A 102 -1.44 -3.29 -8.21
N THR A 103 -2.54 -2.68 -8.64
CA THR A 103 -3.86 -3.29 -8.85
C THR A 103 -3.85 -4.18 -10.10
N VAL A 104 -4.31 -5.41 -9.94
CA VAL A 104 -4.49 -6.37 -11.02
C VAL A 104 -5.86 -6.13 -11.63
N THR A 105 -5.93 -6.04 -12.96
CA THR A 105 -7.18 -5.95 -13.72
C THR A 105 -7.38 -7.21 -14.58
N PRO A 106 -8.63 -7.56 -14.95
CA PRO A 106 -8.89 -8.72 -15.80
C PRO A 106 -8.06 -8.72 -17.08
N LEU A 107 -8.05 -7.60 -17.80
CA LEU A 107 -7.32 -7.41 -19.05
C LEU A 107 -6.17 -6.41 -18.87
N ALA A 108 -5.15 -6.53 -19.70
CA ALA A 108 -4.10 -5.53 -19.83
C ALA A 108 -4.70 -4.17 -20.24
N GLN A 109 -4.17 -3.09 -19.69
CA GLN A 109 -4.58 -1.74 -20.11
C GLN A 109 -3.44 -0.72 -19.93
N PRO A 110 -3.37 0.30 -20.79
CA PRO A 110 -2.31 1.31 -20.74
C PRO A 110 -2.44 2.30 -19.57
N GLY A 111 -3.64 2.39 -18.98
CA GLY A 111 -4.01 3.45 -18.03
C GLY A 111 -4.33 4.77 -18.72
N ASN A 112 -4.25 5.87 -17.95
CA ASN A 112 -4.50 7.21 -18.48
C ASN A 112 -3.31 7.75 -19.28
N PRO A 113 -3.49 8.74 -20.18
CA PRO A 113 -2.40 9.36 -20.93
C PRO A 113 -1.36 10.04 -20.01
N PRO A 114 -0.05 9.95 -20.33
CA PRO A 114 1.00 10.74 -19.67
C PRO A 114 0.88 12.24 -20.02
N PRO A 115 1.40 13.16 -19.14
CA PRO A 115 1.98 12.91 -17.82
C PRO A 115 0.88 12.59 -16.80
N ARG A 116 1.14 11.63 -15.92
CA ARG A 116 0.14 11.09 -14.99
C ARG A 116 0.69 10.74 -13.60
N LEU A 117 1.94 11.08 -13.35
CA LEU A 117 2.61 10.93 -12.05
C LEU A 117 3.52 12.14 -11.81
N PHE A 118 3.28 12.85 -10.71
CA PHE A 118 3.94 14.11 -10.38
C PHE A 118 4.57 14.02 -8.99
N ARG A 119 5.85 14.43 -8.88
CA ARG A 119 6.53 14.58 -7.60
C ARG A 119 6.38 16.02 -7.11
N LEU A 120 5.85 16.17 -5.92
CA LEU A 120 5.78 17.43 -5.20
C LEU A 120 6.97 17.48 -4.23
N GLU A 121 8.14 17.82 -4.75
CA GLU A 121 9.41 17.72 -4.01
C GLU A 121 9.40 18.55 -2.73
N ALA A 122 8.86 19.79 -2.77
CA ALA A 122 8.75 20.68 -1.62
C ALA A 122 7.89 20.11 -0.48
N ASP A 123 6.95 19.24 -0.81
CA ASP A 123 5.96 18.66 0.10
C ASP A 123 6.23 17.18 0.38
N ARG A 124 7.27 16.60 -0.25
CA ARG A 124 7.60 15.16 -0.21
C ARG A 124 6.38 14.29 -0.55
N ALA A 125 5.53 14.76 -1.45
CA ALA A 125 4.25 14.20 -1.82
C ALA A 125 4.25 13.75 -3.29
N LEU A 126 3.22 12.97 -3.68
CA LEU A 126 2.98 12.57 -5.06
C LEU A 126 1.53 12.88 -5.42
N ILE A 127 1.30 13.31 -6.66
CA ILE A 127 -0.02 13.28 -7.29
C ILE A 127 0.04 12.27 -8.44
N ASN A 128 -0.97 11.39 -8.51
CA ASN A 128 -1.06 10.42 -9.59
C ASN A 128 -2.48 10.34 -10.16
N ARG A 129 -2.54 10.13 -11.49
CA ARG A 129 -3.75 9.79 -12.24
C ARG A 129 -3.49 8.62 -13.18
N LEU A 130 -2.89 7.54 -12.63
CA LEU A 130 -2.38 6.42 -13.42
C LEU A 130 -3.48 5.63 -14.14
N GLY A 131 -4.66 5.40 -13.54
CA GLY A 131 -5.76 4.66 -14.16
C GLY A 131 -5.46 3.17 -14.36
N PHE A 132 -4.81 2.55 -13.38
CA PHE A 132 -4.47 1.12 -13.35
C PHE A 132 -3.73 0.60 -14.60
N PRO A 133 -2.59 1.20 -15.03
CA PRO A 133 -1.77 0.60 -16.08
C PRO A 133 -1.23 -0.75 -15.60
N GLY A 134 -1.40 -1.78 -16.41
CA GLY A 134 -0.96 -3.13 -16.04
C GLY A 134 -1.07 -4.13 -17.19
N GLU A 135 -0.41 -5.27 -17.01
CA GLU A 135 -0.33 -6.35 -18.02
C GLU A 135 -1.54 -7.31 -17.95
N GLY A 136 -2.44 -7.12 -16.98
CA GLY A 136 -3.62 -7.96 -16.78
C GLY A 136 -3.35 -9.31 -16.14
N LEU A 137 -4.42 -9.97 -15.72
CA LEU A 137 -4.38 -11.23 -14.97
C LEU A 137 -3.56 -12.31 -15.66
N ALA A 138 -3.75 -12.50 -16.97
CA ALA A 138 -3.11 -13.57 -17.73
C ALA A 138 -1.56 -13.52 -17.70
N ARG A 139 -0.96 -12.33 -17.56
CA ARG A 139 0.49 -12.16 -17.46
C ARG A 139 1.01 -12.28 -16.03
N ILE A 140 0.16 -11.98 -15.04
CA ILE A 140 0.53 -11.97 -13.62
C ILE A 140 0.47 -13.37 -13.02
N LEU A 141 -0.54 -14.18 -13.35
CA LEU A 141 -0.72 -15.53 -12.80
C LEU A 141 0.52 -16.44 -12.94
N PRO A 142 1.17 -16.58 -14.11
CA PRO A 142 2.36 -17.42 -14.22
C PRO A 142 3.52 -16.96 -13.33
N ARG A 143 3.66 -15.63 -13.12
CA ARG A 143 4.69 -15.07 -12.23
C ARG A 143 4.42 -15.44 -10.77
N LEU A 144 3.15 -15.36 -10.34
CA LEU A 144 2.76 -15.74 -8.99
C LEU A 144 2.92 -17.24 -8.75
N ALA A 145 2.51 -18.08 -9.71
CA ALA A 145 2.67 -19.52 -9.63
C ALA A 145 4.16 -19.94 -9.51
N ALA A 146 5.07 -19.20 -10.14
CA ALA A 146 6.51 -19.44 -10.09
C ALA A 146 7.21 -18.95 -8.80
N LEU A 147 6.52 -18.20 -7.92
CA LEU A 147 7.16 -17.63 -6.73
C LEU A 147 7.59 -18.68 -5.70
N GLY A 148 6.87 -19.79 -5.56
CA GLY A 148 7.13 -20.77 -4.51
C GLY A 148 6.99 -20.20 -3.08
N PRO A 149 7.59 -20.83 -2.04
CA PRO A 149 7.50 -20.39 -0.66
C PRO A 149 7.97 -18.95 -0.46
N ARG A 150 7.27 -18.19 0.36
CA ARG A 150 7.51 -16.76 0.63
C ARG A 150 7.86 -16.54 2.11
N PRO A 151 8.84 -15.65 2.40
CA PRO A 151 9.24 -15.36 3.79
C PRO A 151 8.22 -14.50 4.56
N VAL A 152 7.37 -13.77 3.84
CA VAL A 152 6.34 -12.88 4.41
C VAL A 152 5.07 -12.95 3.58
N PRO A 153 3.89 -12.57 4.13
CA PRO A 153 2.63 -12.59 3.40
C PRO A 153 2.63 -11.74 2.13
N LEU A 154 1.96 -12.25 1.11
CA LEU A 154 1.72 -11.58 -0.16
C LEU A 154 0.23 -11.31 -0.34
N GLY A 155 -0.14 -10.06 -0.57
CA GLY A 155 -1.49 -9.66 -0.97
C GLY A 155 -1.59 -9.34 -2.45
N ALA A 156 -2.79 -9.49 -3.01
CA ALA A 156 -3.13 -8.97 -4.32
C ALA A 156 -4.27 -7.95 -4.24
N ASN A 157 -3.98 -6.76 -4.71
CA ASN A 157 -4.95 -5.70 -4.90
C ASN A 157 -5.62 -5.90 -6.27
N ILE A 158 -6.93 -5.99 -6.30
CA ILE A 158 -7.72 -6.26 -7.51
C ILE A 158 -8.64 -5.10 -7.83
N GLY A 159 -8.83 -4.83 -9.11
CA GLY A 159 -9.63 -3.70 -9.57
C GLY A 159 -10.14 -3.90 -11.00
N LEU A 160 -10.88 -2.91 -11.47
CA LEU A 160 -11.60 -2.99 -12.73
C LEU A 160 -10.82 -2.38 -13.89
N ASN A 161 -11.04 -2.91 -15.09
CA ASN A 161 -10.64 -2.22 -16.31
C ASN A 161 -11.43 -0.92 -16.48
N LYS A 162 -10.87 0.04 -17.21
CA LYS A 162 -11.52 1.34 -17.48
C LYS A 162 -12.74 1.20 -18.38
N ALA A 163 -12.72 0.22 -19.29
CA ALA A 163 -13.80 -0.04 -20.24
C ALA A 163 -14.32 -1.46 -20.10
N GLY A 164 -15.62 -1.66 -20.29
CA GLY A 164 -16.28 -2.97 -20.31
C GLY A 164 -16.35 -3.69 -18.96
N ALA A 165 -16.05 -2.98 -17.86
CA ALA A 165 -16.05 -3.56 -16.53
C ALA A 165 -17.45 -3.81 -15.98
N VAL A 166 -17.64 -4.98 -15.36
CA VAL A 166 -18.82 -5.33 -14.57
C VAL A 166 -18.32 -5.83 -13.22
N ALA A 167 -18.58 -5.06 -12.17
CA ALA A 167 -17.97 -5.30 -10.86
C ALA A 167 -18.31 -6.69 -10.30
N GLU A 168 -19.58 -7.09 -10.39
CA GLU A 168 -20.10 -8.36 -9.89
C GLU A 168 -19.65 -9.59 -10.71
N ARG A 169 -19.01 -9.37 -11.86
CA ARG A 169 -18.34 -10.40 -12.68
C ARG A 169 -16.84 -10.39 -12.46
N ASP A 170 -16.22 -9.21 -12.52
CA ASP A 170 -14.77 -9.05 -12.64
C ASP A 170 -14.05 -9.25 -11.31
N TYR A 171 -14.59 -8.74 -10.18
CA TYR A 171 -13.98 -8.97 -8.86
C TYR A 171 -14.02 -10.46 -8.46
N PRO A 172 -15.15 -11.20 -8.60
CA PRO A 172 -15.16 -12.63 -8.31
C PRO A 172 -14.19 -13.44 -9.19
N ALA A 173 -14.11 -13.13 -10.47
CA ALA A 173 -13.21 -13.81 -11.40
C ALA A 173 -11.74 -13.59 -11.02
N LEU A 174 -11.36 -12.35 -10.70
CA LEU A 174 -10.01 -12.02 -10.22
C LEU A 174 -9.72 -12.71 -8.88
N ALA A 175 -10.68 -12.68 -7.95
CA ALA A 175 -10.53 -13.29 -6.64
C ALA A 175 -10.29 -14.80 -6.75
N ALA A 176 -11.11 -15.52 -7.51
CA ALA A 176 -10.97 -16.95 -7.71
C ALA A 176 -9.63 -17.33 -8.37
N ALA A 177 -9.20 -16.56 -9.37
CA ALA A 177 -7.94 -16.83 -10.05
C ALA A 177 -6.69 -16.56 -9.19
N LEU A 178 -6.72 -15.55 -8.32
CA LEU A 178 -5.56 -15.13 -7.52
C LEU A 178 -5.49 -15.82 -6.16
N ALA A 179 -6.62 -16.28 -5.60
CA ALA A 179 -6.70 -16.88 -4.27
C ALA A 179 -5.66 -18.00 -4.02
N PRO A 180 -5.37 -18.94 -4.95
CA PRO A 180 -4.38 -19.99 -4.72
C PRO A 180 -2.93 -19.46 -4.60
N HIS A 181 -2.67 -18.22 -4.98
CA HIS A 181 -1.34 -17.66 -5.14
C HIS A 181 -0.99 -16.58 -4.11
N VAL A 182 -1.95 -16.14 -3.28
CA VAL A 182 -1.75 -15.03 -2.34
C VAL A 182 -2.26 -15.38 -0.95
N ASP A 183 -1.82 -14.62 0.05
CA ASP A 183 -2.20 -14.83 1.45
C ASP A 183 -3.41 -13.97 1.84
N TYR A 184 -3.74 -12.92 1.06
CA TYR A 184 -4.95 -12.11 1.19
C TYR A 184 -5.29 -11.40 -0.12
N LEU A 185 -6.52 -10.97 -0.25
CA LEU A 185 -7.02 -10.19 -1.39
C LEU A 185 -7.50 -8.81 -0.93
N THR A 186 -7.36 -7.79 -1.79
CA THR A 186 -7.86 -6.43 -1.53
C THR A 186 -8.75 -5.96 -2.67
N LEU A 187 -10.02 -5.71 -2.39
CA LEU A 187 -10.94 -5.04 -3.32
C LEU A 187 -10.61 -3.54 -3.35
N ASN A 188 -10.11 -3.07 -4.49
CA ASN A 188 -9.81 -1.65 -4.68
C ASN A 188 -11.00 -0.93 -5.31
N ILE A 189 -11.85 -0.37 -4.47
CA ILE A 189 -13.03 0.40 -4.86
C ILE A 189 -12.85 1.92 -4.67
N SER A 190 -11.61 2.38 -4.53
CA SER A 190 -11.30 3.72 -3.98
C SER A 190 -10.46 4.61 -4.88
N SER A 191 -9.99 4.13 -6.04
CA SER A 191 -9.16 4.96 -6.92
C SER A 191 -9.96 6.13 -7.50
N PRO A 192 -9.44 7.38 -7.41
CA PRO A 192 -10.08 8.53 -8.04
C PRO A 192 -9.84 8.59 -9.55
N ASN A 193 -9.02 7.70 -10.09
CA ASN A 193 -8.47 7.78 -11.44
C ASN A 193 -9.17 6.86 -12.45
N THR A 194 -10.20 6.15 -11.99
CA THR A 194 -11.07 5.30 -12.80
C THR A 194 -12.51 5.78 -12.61
N PRO A 195 -13.19 6.26 -13.66
CA PRO A 195 -14.55 6.77 -13.57
C PRO A 195 -15.52 5.76 -12.92
N GLY A 196 -16.38 6.22 -12.04
CA GLY A 196 -17.39 5.39 -11.36
C GLY A 196 -16.87 4.39 -10.32
N LEU A 197 -15.54 4.24 -10.16
CA LEU A 197 -15.00 3.25 -9.23
C LEU A 197 -15.33 3.58 -7.77
N ARG A 198 -15.32 4.87 -7.41
CA ARG A 198 -15.66 5.31 -6.05
C ARG A 198 -17.15 5.14 -5.72
N ASP A 199 -18.02 5.08 -6.73
CA ASP A 199 -19.45 4.82 -6.56
C ASP A 199 -19.69 3.40 -6.03
N LEU A 200 -18.72 2.49 -6.20
CA LEU A 200 -18.75 1.14 -5.65
C LEU A 200 -18.63 1.12 -4.11
N GLN A 201 -18.26 2.24 -3.49
CA GLN A 201 -18.25 2.39 -2.03
C GLN A 201 -19.67 2.60 -1.45
N ALA A 202 -20.66 2.92 -2.29
CA ALA A 202 -22.05 2.91 -1.85
C ALA A 202 -22.44 1.51 -1.34
N SER A 203 -23.10 1.46 -0.18
CA SER A 203 -23.35 0.23 0.58
C SER A 203 -23.99 -0.90 -0.26
N GLY A 204 -25.01 -0.59 -1.09
CA GLY A 204 -25.66 -1.58 -1.94
C GLY A 204 -24.73 -2.17 -3.03
N ARG A 205 -23.84 -1.34 -3.60
CA ARG A 205 -22.86 -1.80 -4.62
C ARG A 205 -21.77 -2.66 -3.99
N LEU A 206 -21.23 -2.22 -2.85
CA LEU A 206 -20.23 -2.99 -2.11
C LEU A 206 -20.79 -4.34 -1.64
N ALA A 207 -22.02 -4.35 -1.08
CA ALA A 207 -22.68 -5.58 -0.66
C ALA A 207 -22.86 -6.57 -1.83
N ALA A 208 -23.27 -6.09 -2.99
CA ALA A 208 -23.41 -6.94 -4.20
C ALA A 208 -22.07 -7.56 -4.63
N ILE A 209 -20.98 -6.79 -4.60
CA ILE A 209 -19.63 -7.29 -4.93
C ILE A 209 -19.19 -8.34 -3.91
N LEU A 210 -19.30 -8.07 -2.61
CA LEU A 210 -18.91 -9.01 -1.56
C LEU A 210 -19.69 -10.33 -1.66
N ALA A 211 -21.01 -10.24 -1.86
CA ALA A 211 -21.86 -11.40 -2.06
C ALA A 211 -21.48 -12.19 -3.35
N ALA A 212 -21.11 -11.50 -4.43
CA ALA A 212 -20.66 -12.16 -5.65
C ALA A 212 -19.32 -12.87 -5.45
N VAL A 213 -18.37 -12.27 -4.72
CA VAL A 213 -17.08 -12.90 -4.38
C VAL A 213 -17.31 -14.13 -3.50
N ALA A 214 -18.15 -14.03 -2.47
CA ALA A 214 -18.46 -15.15 -1.57
C ALA A 214 -19.11 -16.34 -2.30
N ARG A 215 -19.97 -16.06 -3.28
CA ARG A 215 -20.56 -17.15 -4.13
C ARG A 215 -19.54 -17.81 -5.03
N ALA A 216 -18.62 -17.04 -5.61
CA ALA A 216 -17.60 -17.57 -6.52
C ALA A 216 -16.44 -18.27 -5.81
N LEU A 217 -16.19 -17.91 -4.57
CA LEU A 217 -15.07 -18.41 -3.76
C LEU A 217 -15.57 -18.63 -2.32
N PRO A 218 -16.14 -19.80 -1.99
CA PRO A 218 -16.73 -20.08 -0.67
C PRO A 218 -15.71 -20.00 0.48
N GLU A 219 -14.45 -20.32 0.21
CA GLU A 219 -13.35 -20.23 1.19
C GLU A 219 -12.28 -19.25 0.67
N PRO A 220 -12.55 -17.94 0.68
CA PRO A 220 -11.59 -16.96 0.23
C PRO A 220 -10.43 -16.84 1.23
N PRO A 221 -9.20 -16.53 0.77
CA PRO A 221 -8.22 -15.95 1.68
C PRO A 221 -8.79 -14.65 2.27
N PRO A 222 -8.25 -14.15 3.39
CA PRO A 222 -8.73 -12.91 4.00
C PRO A 222 -8.98 -11.83 2.97
N LEU A 223 -10.21 -11.31 2.93
CA LEU A 223 -10.65 -10.30 1.96
C LEU A 223 -10.65 -8.91 2.61
N PHE A 224 -9.90 -7.99 2.06
CA PHE A 224 -9.84 -6.60 2.49
C PHE A 224 -10.59 -5.68 1.54
N VAL A 225 -11.14 -4.60 2.07
CA VAL A 225 -11.74 -3.51 1.29
C VAL A 225 -10.88 -2.26 1.44
N LYS A 226 -10.35 -1.71 0.33
CA LYS A 226 -9.56 -0.48 0.34
C LYS A 226 -10.44 0.70 -0.06
N ILE A 227 -10.54 1.68 0.85
CA ILE A 227 -11.46 2.82 0.73
C ILE A 227 -10.73 4.14 0.45
N ALA A 228 -11.47 5.11 -0.08
CA ALA A 228 -11.00 6.47 -0.31
C ALA A 228 -10.98 7.26 1.01
N PRO A 229 -10.04 8.21 1.18
CA PRO A 229 -10.03 9.07 2.35
C PRO A 229 -11.12 10.15 2.31
N ASP A 230 -11.69 10.41 1.14
CA ASP A 230 -12.65 11.50 0.91
C ASP A 230 -14.11 11.11 1.25
N LEU A 231 -14.33 10.05 2.04
CA LEU A 231 -15.66 9.66 2.52
C LEU A 231 -16.05 10.50 3.74
N GLY A 232 -17.27 11.01 3.77
CA GLY A 232 -17.85 11.61 4.98
C GLY A 232 -18.19 10.55 6.05
N GLU A 233 -18.49 10.99 7.27
CA GLU A 233 -18.72 10.10 8.43
C GLU A 233 -19.82 9.06 8.21
N ALA A 234 -20.96 9.47 7.70
CA ALA A 234 -22.07 8.55 7.43
C ALA A 234 -21.72 7.51 6.37
N ALA A 235 -20.98 7.91 5.32
CA ALA A 235 -20.53 7.00 4.27
C ALA A 235 -19.47 6.02 4.81
N LEU A 236 -18.55 6.48 5.67
CA LEU A 236 -17.58 5.59 6.32
C LEU A 236 -18.30 4.56 7.20
N ALA A 237 -19.28 4.97 8.01
CA ALA A 237 -20.04 4.05 8.85
C ALA A 237 -20.77 2.99 8.00
N ALA A 238 -21.44 3.40 6.93
CA ALA A 238 -22.13 2.49 6.03
C ALA A 238 -21.18 1.49 5.34
N VAL A 239 -19.99 1.95 4.93
CA VAL A 239 -18.98 1.06 4.31
C VAL A 239 -18.43 0.06 5.32
N VAL A 240 -18.13 0.48 6.56
CA VAL A 240 -17.65 -0.43 7.63
C VAL A 240 -18.71 -1.49 7.94
N GLU A 241 -19.97 -1.08 8.12
CA GLU A 241 -21.08 -2.01 8.35
C GLU A 241 -21.27 -3.00 7.20
N THR A 242 -21.25 -2.49 5.96
CA THR A 242 -21.36 -3.35 4.76
C THR A 242 -20.19 -4.32 4.63
N ALA A 243 -18.97 -3.90 4.93
CA ALA A 243 -17.80 -4.76 4.93
C ALA A 243 -17.93 -5.89 5.97
N LEU A 244 -18.38 -5.56 7.18
CA LEU A 244 -18.65 -6.52 8.24
C LEU A 244 -19.73 -7.53 7.85
N ALA A 245 -20.88 -7.04 7.37
CA ALA A 245 -22.00 -7.88 6.96
C ALA A 245 -21.65 -8.79 5.77
N GLY A 246 -20.78 -8.29 4.88
CA GLY A 246 -20.32 -9.02 3.69
C GLY A 246 -19.14 -9.96 3.95
N GLY A 247 -18.71 -10.16 5.21
CA GLY A 247 -17.67 -11.11 5.58
C GLY A 247 -16.24 -10.65 5.22
N ALA A 248 -16.01 -9.34 5.05
CA ALA A 248 -14.65 -8.83 4.89
C ALA A 248 -13.82 -9.12 6.16
N ALA A 249 -12.57 -9.55 5.97
CA ALA A 249 -11.64 -9.81 7.05
C ALA A 249 -10.96 -8.54 7.56
N GLY A 250 -10.92 -7.48 6.73
CA GLY A 250 -10.31 -6.23 7.10
C GLY A 250 -10.52 -5.09 6.12
N MET A 251 -9.96 -3.93 6.45
CA MET A 251 -10.01 -2.74 5.60
C MET A 251 -8.65 -2.05 5.52
N ILE A 252 -8.36 -1.43 4.37
CA ILE A 252 -7.18 -0.59 4.17
C ILE A 252 -7.64 0.88 4.10
N ILE A 253 -7.14 1.69 5.02
CA ILE A 253 -7.48 3.10 5.22
C ILE A 253 -6.21 3.94 5.17
N ALA A 254 -5.96 4.69 4.06
CA ALA A 254 -6.84 4.86 2.92
C ALA A 254 -6.04 4.84 1.60
N ASN A 255 -6.76 5.03 0.48
CA ASN A 255 -6.16 5.35 -0.81
C ASN A 255 -5.72 6.84 -0.82
N THR A 256 -5.46 7.41 -1.99
CA THR A 256 -5.08 8.83 -2.19
C THR A 256 -6.30 9.74 -2.15
N THR A 257 -6.10 11.00 -1.72
CA THR A 257 -7.16 12.04 -1.64
C THR A 257 -7.23 12.91 -2.88
N ILE A 258 -8.40 13.41 -3.21
CA ILE A 258 -8.59 14.49 -4.19
C ILE A 258 -8.49 15.88 -3.55
N ALA A 259 -8.49 15.98 -2.23
CA ALA A 259 -8.30 17.24 -1.52
C ALA A 259 -6.92 17.83 -1.80
N ARG A 260 -6.86 19.16 -1.77
CA ARG A 260 -5.64 19.94 -1.98
C ARG A 260 -5.49 20.93 -0.83
N PRO A 261 -4.73 20.59 0.21
CA PRO A 261 -4.45 21.53 1.29
C PRO A 261 -3.77 22.81 0.75
N GLU A 262 -4.22 23.97 1.21
CA GLU A 262 -3.73 25.28 0.75
C GLU A 262 -2.24 25.51 1.07
N TRP A 263 -1.71 24.84 2.09
CA TRP A 263 -0.32 24.93 2.49
C TRP A 263 0.68 24.16 1.60
N LEU A 264 0.21 23.47 0.54
CA LEU A 264 1.10 22.84 -0.42
C LEU A 264 1.93 23.90 -1.15
N ARG A 265 3.24 23.64 -1.23
CA ARG A 265 4.23 24.59 -1.77
C ARG A 265 4.65 24.29 -3.19
N SER A 266 4.41 23.08 -3.66
CA SER A 266 4.82 22.68 -5.01
C SER A 266 3.98 23.40 -6.07
N PRO A 267 4.59 23.90 -7.15
CA PRO A 267 3.85 24.45 -8.30
C PRO A 267 2.96 23.41 -8.98
N LEU A 268 3.18 22.13 -8.73
CA LEU A 268 2.37 21.02 -9.26
C LEU A 268 1.19 20.66 -8.35
N ALA A 269 0.93 21.40 -7.27
CA ALA A 269 -0.15 21.12 -6.31
C ALA A 269 -1.54 21.12 -6.96
N GLY A 270 -1.75 21.91 -8.03
CA GLY A 270 -3.01 22.01 -8.79
C GLY A 270 -3.27 20.86 -9.76
N GLU A 271 -2.33 19.93 -9.95
CA GLU A 271 -2.53 18.79 -10.84
C GLU A 271 -3.70 17.90 -10.41
N THR A 272 -4.47 17.42 -11.38
CA THR A 272 -5.57 16.48 -11.12
C THR A 272 -5.05 15.09 -10.78
N GLY A 273 -5.77 14.35 -9.93
CA GLY A 273 -5.39 13.00 -9.51
C GLY A 273 -5.40 12.84 -7.99
N GLY A 274 -4.95 11.68 -7.52
CA GLY A 274 -4.88 11.38 -6.09
C GLY A 274 -3.57 11.88 -5.47
N LEU A 275 -3.67 12.69 -4.43
CA LEU A 275 -2.55 13.18 -3.60
C LEU A 275 -2.21 12.15 -2.52
N SER A 276 -0.91 11.89 -2.34
CA SER A 276 -0.36 10.97 -1.32
C SER A 276 0.90 11.57 -0.66
N GLY A 277 1.34 10.97 0.43
CA GLY A 277 2.49 11.43 1.21
C GLY A 277 2.07 12.20 2.46
N PRO A 278 2.99 12.96 3.09
CA PRO A 278 2.76 13.64 4.36
C PRO A 278 1.46 14.45 4.43
N PRO A 279 1.00 15.13 3.36
CA PRO A 279 -0.26 15.87 3.40
C PRO A 279 -1.50 15.03 3.74
N LEU A 280 -1.46 13.73 3.49
CA LEU A 280 -2.59 12.82 3.76
C LEU A 280 -2.57 12.27 5.20
N PHE A 281 -1.45 12.36 5.93
CA PHE A 281 -1.24 11.61 7.15
C PHE A 281 -2.27 11.87 8.25
N ALA A 282 -2.49 13.13 8.60
CA ALA A 282 -3.41 13.49 9.69
C ALA A 282 -4.84 13.03 9.39
N HIS A 283 -5.30 13.23 8.16
CA HIS A 283 -6.63 12.85 7.71
C HIS A 283 -6.80 11.31 7.68
N ALA A 284 -5.84 10.58 7.11
CA ALA A 284 -5.88 9.12 7.08
C ALA A 284 -5.89 8.52 8.50
N ARG A 285 -5.12 9.10 9.44
CA ARG A 285 -5.09 8.67 10.84
C ARG A 285 -6.41 8.90 11.56
N ALA A 286 -7.04 10.08 11.37
CA ALA A 286 -8.34 10.36 11.97
C ALA A 286 -9.45 9.44 11.42
N MET A 287 -9.43 9.20 10.11
CA MET A 287 -10.35 8.26 9.46
C MET A 287 -10.17 6.82 9.97
N LEU A 288 -8.92 6.39 10.13
CA LEU A 288 -8.58 5.08 10.68
C LEU A 288 -9.10 4.92 12.11
N ALA A 289 -8.97 5.93 12.96
CA ALA A 289 -9.46 5.92 14.34
C ALA A 289 -10.99 5.75 14.39
N ARG A 290 -11.71 6.46 13.53
CA ARG A 290 -13.18 6.29 13.41
C ARG A 290 -13.57 4.90 12.93
N ALA A 291 -12.89 4.41 11.91
CA ALA A 291 -13.12 3.05 11.42
C ALA A 291 -12.82 1.99 12.49
N ALA A 292 -11.79 2.20 13.33
CA ALA A 292 -11.47 1.31 14.44
C ALA A 292 -12.60 1.24 15.47
N ARG A 293 -13.20 2.38 15.82
CA ARG A 293 -14.35 2.41 16.72
C ARG A 293 -15.59 1.74 16.12
N LEU A 294 -15.90 2.03 14.85
CA LEU A 294 -17.02 1.40 14.14
C LEU A 294 -16.85 -0.11 13.98
N ALA A 295 -15.64 -0.56 13.66
CA ALA A 295 -15.33 -1.98 13.53
C ALA A 295 -15.34 -2.72 14.87
N ALA A 296 -15.05 -2.03 15.99
CA ALA A 296 -15.05 -2.59 17.35
C ALA A 296 -14.27 -3.92 17.46
N GLY A 297 -13.08 -3.97 16.88
CA GLY A 297 -12.21 -5.17 16.88
C GLY A 297 -12.59 -6.28 15.91
N ARG A 298 -13.69 -6.15 15.16
CA ARG A 298 -14.19 -7.18 14.24
C ARG A 298 -13.50 -7.20 12.88
N LEU A 299 -12.70 -6.19 12.55
CA LEU A 299 -11.93 -6.09 11.31
C LEU A 299 -10.44 -5.87 11.60
N VAL A 300 -9.58 -6.49 10.82
CA VAL A 300 -8.17 -6.11 10.77
C VAL A 300 -8.04 -4.82 9.98
N LEU A 301 -7.46 -3.77 10.60
CA LEU A 301 -7.29 -2.48 9.95
C LEU A 301 -5.84 -2.28 9.52
N VAL A 302 -5.67 -1.80 8.30
CA VAL A 302 -4.36 -1.43 7.73
C VAL A 302 -4.32 0.07 7.51
N GLY A 303 -3.45 0.78 8.22
CA GLY A 303 -3.25 2.22 8.06
C GLY A 303 -2.38 2.51 6.83
N CYS A 304 -2.86 3.36 5.94
CA CYS A 304 -2.12 3.77 4.74
C CYS A 304 -2.33 5.27 4.49
N GLY A 305 -1.23 6.01 4.31
CA GLY A 305 -1.25 7.44 4.01
C GLY A 305 -0.23 8.22 4.84
N GLY A 306 0.78 8.76 4.19
CA GLY A 306 1.75 9.70 4.75
C GLY A 306 2.79 9.15 5.71
N ILE A 307 2.87 7.84 5.91
CA ILE A 307 3.81 7.20 6.82
C ILE A 307 5.23 7.24 6.24
N GLY A 308 6.16 7.86 6.94
CA GLY A 308 7.57 7.99 6.54
C GLY A 308 8.57 7.88 7.70
N SER A 309 8.08 7.66 8.94
CA SER A 309 8.88 7.45 10.16
C SER A 309 8.27 6.38 11.05
N GLY A 310 9.07 5.81 11.96
CA GLY A 310 8.59 4.85 12.96
C GLY A 310 7.56 5.45 13.91
N THR A 311 7.70 6.73 14.25
CA THR A 311 6.74 7.47 15.08
C THR A 311 5.37 7.58 14.38
N GLU A 312 5.35 7.88 13.08
CA GLU A 312 4.11 7.91 12.29
C GLU A 312 3.49 6.51 12.16
N ALA A 313 4.32 5.46 12.00
CA ALA A 313 3.83 4.09 12.01
C ALA A 313 3.17 3.74 13.36
N LEU A 314 3.81 4.08 14.48
CA LEU A 314 3.22 3.90 15.81
C LEU A 314 1.93 4.72 15.98
N ALA A 315 1.88 5.95 15.48
CA ALA A 315 0.69 6.78 15.57
C ALA A 315 -0.52 6.16 14.81
N MET A 316 -0.29 5.49 13.67
CA MET A 316 -1.35 4.72 13.00
C MET A 316 -1.77 3.50 13.83
N ILE A 317 -0.83 2.80 14.46
CA ILE A 317 -1.15 1.66 15.33
C ILE A 317 -1.97 2.15 16.54
N ARG A 318 -1.57 3.24 17.17
CA ARG A 318 -2.32 3.87 18.28
C ARG A 318 -3.72 4.34 17.87
N ALA A 319 -3.92 4.69 16.59
CA ALA A 319 -5.23 4.99 16.02
C ALA A 319 -6.09 3.75 15.77
N GLY A 320 -5.53 2.54 15.84
CA GLY A 320 -6.26 1.27 15.69
C GLY A 320 -5.77 0.35 14.56
N ALA A 321 -4.68 0.71 13.85
CA ALA A 321 -4.13 -0.18 12.83
C ALA A 321 -3.50 -1.44 13.44
N HIS A 322 -3.68 -2.56 12.78
CA HIS A 322 -2.91 -3.79 13.00
C HIS A 322 -1.64 -3.78 12.16
N LEU A 323 -1.74 -3.31 10.93
CA LEU A 323 -0.68 -3.22 9.94
C LEU A 323 -0.64 -1.80 9.36
N VAL A 324 0.49 -1.44 8.76
CA VAL A 324 0.64 -0.16 8.06
C VAL A 324 1.23 -0.39 6.67
N GLN A 325 0.82 0.42 5.70
CA GLN A 325 1.37 0.38 4.35
C GLN A 325 2.08 1.69 4.00
N VAL A 326 3.25 1.57 3.37
CA VAL A 326 4.02 2.71 2.86
C VAL A 326 4.10 2.68 1.33
N TYR A 327 4.14 3.85 0.71
CA TYR A 327 4.34 4.04 -0.73
C TYR A 327 5.21 5.27 -1.00
N THR A 328 4.69 6.48 -0.78
CA THR A 328 5.34 7.74 -1.12
C THR A 328 6.70 7.89 -0.43
N ALA A 329 6.79 7.56 0.85
CA ALA A 329 8.05 7.58 1.57
C ALA A 329 9.09 6.63 0.95
N PHE A 330 8.66 5.46 0.46
CA PHE A 330 9.54 4.50 -0.23
C PHE A 330 10.05 5.05 -1.57
N VAL A 331 9.22 5.79 -2.31
CA VAL A 331 9.65 6.49 -3.54
C VAL A 331 10.73 7.52 -3.25
N TYR A 332 10.63 8.27 -2.14
CA TYR A 332 11.58 9.34 -1.78
C TYR A 332 12.84 8.85 -1.08
N GLN A 333 12.78 7.73 -0.35
CA GLN A 333 13.86 7.27 0.53
C GLN A 333 14.48 5.93 0.10
N GLY A 334 13.83 5.22 -0.83
CA GLY A 334 14.34 3.97 -1.38
C GLY A 334 14.41 2.82 -0.38
N ALA A 335 15.26 1.84 -0.67
CA ALA A 335 15.35 0.57 0.05
C ALA A 335 15.77 0.72 1.53
N THR A 336 16.48 1.78 1.89
CA THR A 336 16.92 2.04 3.27
C THR A 336 15.79 2.46 4.21
N LEU A 337 14.60 2.79 3.65
CA LEU A 337 13.44 3.18 4.44
C LEU A 337 13.03 2.08 5.42
N ILE A 338 12.94 0.83 4.98
CA ILE A 338 12.28 -0.24 5.76
C ILE A 338 13.08 -0.62 7.00
N PRO A 339 14.40 -0.90 6.94
CA PRO A 339 15.20 -1.13 8.13
C PRO A 339 15.16 0.05 9.10
N ARG A 340 15.15 1.29 8.58
CA ARG A 340 15.04 2.50 9.40
C ARG A 340 13.69 2.56 10.12
N LEU A 341 12.58 2.36 9.41
CA LEU A 341 11.23 2.37 10.01
C LEU A 341 11.08 1.31 11.10
N ARG A 342 11.59 0.10 10.88
CA ARG A 342 11.55 -0.98 11.87
C ARG A 342 12.28 -0.59 13.15
N ARG A 343 13.50 -0.05 13.04
CA ARG A 343 14.30 0.41 14.17
C ARG A 343 13.60 1.56 14.90
N GLU A 344 13.14 2.57 14.18
CA GLU A 344 12.45 3.74 14.75
C GLU A 344 11.13 3.35 15.43
N LEU A 345 10.39 2.36 14.89
CA LEU A 345 9.17 1.85 15.49
C LEU A 345 9.46 1.14 16.82
N GLY A 346 10.51 0.31 16.89
CA GLY A 346 10.97 -0.28 18.16
C GLY A 346 11.34 0.78 19.20
N GLN A 347 12.10 1.79 18.80
CA GLN A 347 12.44 2.93 19.67
C GLN A 347 11.20 3.72 20.13
N ALA A 348 10.22 3.88 19.26
CA ALA A 348 8.97 4.55 19.61
C ALA A 348 8.11 3.74 20.60
N LEU A 349 8.13 2.41 20.53
CA LEU A 349 7.53 1.53 21.55
C LEU A 349 8.23 1.73 22.90
N ASP A 350 9.57 1.75 22.92
CA ASP A 350 10.36 1.99 24.14
C ASP A 350 10.01 3.33 24.78
N ALA A 351 10.02 4.41 23.99
CA ALA A 351 9.68 5.76 24.44
C ALA A 351 8.24 5.87 24.97
N GLY A 352 7.31 5.08 24.40
CA GLY A 352 5.91 5.02 24.83
C GLY A 352 5.64 4.05 25.99
N GLY A 353 6.63 3.27 26.41
CA GLY A 353 6.47 2.24 27.47
C GLY A 353 5.62 1.04 27.02
N PHE A 354 5.54 0.74 25.70
CA PHE A 354 4.74 -0.35 25.19
C PHE A 354 5.54 -1.64 25.04
N ALA A 355 5.04 -2.71 25.65
CA ALA A 355 5.65 -4.03 25.56
C ALA A 355 5.47 -4.70 24.18
N SER A 356 4.47 -4.29 23.39
CA SER A 356 4.16 -4.85 22.09
C SER A 356 3.32 -3.88 21.25
N LEU A 357 3.16 -4.18 19.94
CA LEU A 357 2.21 -3.46 19.08
C LEU A 357 0.76 -3.56 19.59
N GLU A 358 0.40 -4.72 20.14
CA GLU A 358 -0.95 -4.95 20.67
C GLU A 358 -1.25 -4.04 21.86
N ALA A 359 -0.29 -3.86 22.76
CA ALA A 359 -0.41 -2.94 23.89
C ALA A 359 -0.58 -1.48 23.50
N ALA A 360 -0.04 -1.08 22.32
CA ALA A 360 -0.18 0.27 21.79
C ALA A 360 -1.44 0.46 20.94
N ARG A 361 -2.07 -0.63 20.45
CA ARG A 361 -3.12 -0.55 19.44
C ARG A 361 -4.38 0.11 19.98
N GLY A 362 -4.83 1.14 19.24
CA GLY A 362 -6.14 1.77 19.46
C GLY A 362 -6.24 2.69 20.67
N ILE A 363 -5.16 2.92 21.43
CA ILE A 363 -5.22 3.73 22.66
C ILE A 363 -5.61 5.19 22.39
N ASP A 364 -5.35 5.73 21.19
CA ASP A 364 -5.73 7.09 20.80
C ASP A 364 -7.02 7.11 19.96
N SER A 365 -7.65 5.95 19.69
CA SER A 365 -8.77 5.88 18.75
C SER A 365 -9.98 6.71 19.19
N ALA A 366 -10.24 6.81 20.49
CA ALA A 366 -11.34 7.60 21.03
C ALA A 366 -11.12 9.09 20.78
N SER A 367 -10.01 9.64 21.24
CA SER A 367 -9.71 11.08 21.10
C SER A 367 -9.55 11.52 19.65
N LEU A 368 -8.95 10.69 18.80
CA LEU A 368 -8.79 10.99 17.37
C LEU A 368 -10.11 10.93 16.59
N ALA A 369 -11.05 10.08 16.99
CA ALA A 369 -12.36 10.00 16.36
C ALA A 369 -13.21 11.27 16.59
N GLU A 370 -12.96 12.01 17.66
CA GLU A 370 -13.63 13.28 17.98
C GLU A 370 -13.04 14.49 17.26
N THR A 371 -11.82 14.35 16.68
CA THR A 371 -11.19 15.45 15.93
C THR A 371 -12.05 15.82 14.72
N SER A 372 -12.30 17.11 14.51
CA SER A 372 -13.09 17.57 13.37
C SER A 372 -12.51 17.07 12.05
N TRP A 373 -13.40 16.59 11.19
CA TRP A 373 -13.09 16.03 9.86
C TRP A 373 -12.84 17.10 8.80
N ASN A 374 -12.91 18.38 9.20
CA ASN A 374 -12.78 19.49 8.27
C ASN A 374 -11.35 19.57 7.73
N THR A 375 -11.21 19.19 6.47
CA THR A 375 -10.04 19.45 5.62
C THR A 375 -9.99 20.92 5.22
#